data_5dbc8418f521c8ad951ddce5d2dcdca2
#
_entry.id   5dbc8418f521c8ad951ddce5d2dcdca2
#
_cell.length_a   1.000
_cell.length_b   1.000
_cell.length_c   1.000
_cell.angle_alpha   90.00
_cell.angle_beta   90.00
_cell.angle_gamma   90.00
#
_symmetry.space_group_name_H-M   'P 1'
#
loop_
_entity.id
_entity.type
_entity.pdbx_description
1 polymer ?
#
loop_
_entity_poly.entity_id
_entity_poly.type
_entity_poly.pdbx_seq_one_letter_code
_entity_poly.pdbx_strand_id
1 'polypeptide(L)'
;MPANKPHLNLVTIGHVDHGKSTLVGRLLYDSGSIREEDIRKLKELAKEYKKETFEFAFIMDKLKEERERGVTIDIMHKEFETQKYFFTVIDAPGHRDFVKNMITGASQADAAILVVSAKDGVQEQTKEHVFLVKILGVNQMIAVINKMDAVNYDEAKYKEVKQQLENLLKTVGYDPSKILFIPASAYYGDNVVNKSDKMPWYNGPTVYEALDTFQEPPKPIDKPLRIPIQDVYSITGVGTVPVGRVETGVLKVGDKVVFMPSKVSGEVRSIEMHHQPIQEAKPGDNIGFNVRGVGKNDIRRGDVAGHEDKPPTVAKEFKAQIIVLNHPSVVTKGYTPVFHCHTAQVACKIVEIEKKIDPKTGEVIQENPDFIKTGDAAIVKCVPTKPLAIESIKEFPELARFAIRDMGMTVAAGVCLEVVPAE
;
A
#
# COMPACT_ATOMS: atom_id res chain seq x y z
N MET A 1 -10.79 -24.21 10.42
CA MET A 1 -11.28 -22.92 9.85
C MET A 1 -10.58 -21.81 10.60
N PRO A 2 -9.88 -20.87 9.95
CA PRO A 2 -9.36 -19.72 10.68
C PRO A 2 -10.53 -19.00 11.33
N ALA A 3 -10.34 -18.60 12.58
CA ALA A 3 -11.31 -17.81 13.31
C ALA A 3 -11.70 -16.60 12.46
N ASN A 4 -12.97 -16.20 12.52
CA ASN A 4 -13.57 -15.12 11.73
C ASN A 4 -13.01 -13.74 12.15
N LYS A 5 -11.68 -13.59 12.07
CA LYS A 5 -10.99 -12.35 12.44
C LYS A 5 -11.04 -11.34 11.30
N PRO A 6 -11.24 -10.05 11.60
CA PRO A 6 -11.15 -9.02 10.59
C PRO A 6 -9.77 -9.02 9.91
N HIS A 7 -9.77 -8.82 8.61
CA HIS A 7 -8.56 -8.81 7.79
C HIS A 7 -8.07 -7.36 7.60
N LEU A 8 -6.79 -7.13 7.86
CA LEU A 8 -6.12 -5.86 7.60
C LEU A 8 -4.90 -6.07 6.71
N ASN A 9 -4.71 -5.15 5.77
CA ASN A 9 -3.51 -5.09 4.96
C ASN A 9 -2.50 -4.13 5.60
N LEU A 10 -1.29 -4.64 5.87
CA LEU A 10 -0.17 -3.88 6.41
C LEU A 10 0.85 -3.57 5.32
N VAL A 11 1.33 -2.35 5.26
CA VAL A 11 2.51 -2.00 4.48
C VAL A 11 3.69 -1.69 5.39
N THR A 12 4.87 -2.19 5.04
CA THR A 12 6.12 -1.81 5.70
C THR A 12 6.80 -0.72 4.89
N ILE A 13 7.13 0.38 5.53
CA ILE A 13 7.75 1.56 4.91
C ILE A 13 9.02 1.97 5.65
N GLY A 14 9.89 2.68 4.98
CA GLY A 14 11.16 3.17 5.52
C GLY A 14 12.29 3.06 4.51
N HIS A 15 13.45 3.56 4.88
CA HIS A 15 14.63 3.56 4.03
C HIS A 15 15.17 2.14 3.78
N VAL A 16 15.84 1.94 2.64
CA VAL A 16 16.56 0.70 2.35
C VAL A 16 17.55 0.38 3.47
N ASP A 17 17.76 -0.90 3.76
CA ASP A 17 18.66 -1.38 4.82
C ASP A 17 18.31 -0.99 6.28
N HIS A 18 17.13 -0.41 6.52
CA HIS A 18 16.66 -0.15 7.88
C HIS A 18 16.02 -1.36 8.58
N GLY A 19 15.90 -2.50 7.87
CA GLY A 19 15.47 -3.77 8.44
C GLY A 19 13.99 -4.10 8.30
N LYS A 20 13.30 -3.56 7.28
CA LYS A 20 11.88 -3.86 7.02
C LYS A 20 11.62 -5.35 6.82
N SER A 21 12.34 -5.99 5.92
CA SER A 21 12.19 -7.43 5.64
C SER A 21 12.56 -8.29 6.83
N THR A 22 13.60 -7.92 7.57
CA THR A 22 14.03 -8.61 8.80
C THR A 22 12.95 -8.52 9.87
N LEU A 23 12.30 -7.37 10.01
CA LEU A 23 11.21 -7.18 10.96
C LEU A 23 10.00 -8.07 10.62
N VAL A 24 9.60 -8.10 9.37
CA VAL A 24 8.49 -8.97 8.90
C VAL A 24 8.83 -10.43 9.13
N GLY A 25 10.03 -10.85 8.77
CA GLY A 25 10.49 -12.21 9.00
C GLY A 25 10.49 -12.60 10.48
N ARG A 26 10.92 -11.69 11.36
CA ARG A 26 10.90 -11.91 12.81
C ARG A 26 9.48 -12.00 13.37
N LEU A 27 8.58 -11.15 12.90
CA LEU A 27 7.16 -11.22 13.26
C LEU A 27 6.55 -12.57 12.89
N LEU A 28 6.78 -13.03 11.67
CA LEU A 28 6.28 -14.32 11.20
C LEU A 28 6.87 -15.49 11.96
N TYR A 29 8.16 -15.45 12.25
CA TYR A 29 8.87 -16.52 12.94
C TYR A 29 8.47 -16.61 14.42
N ASP A 30 8.59 -15.52 15.16
CA ASP A 30 8.33 -15.50 16.61
C ASP A 30 6.84 -15.60 16.96
N SER A 31 5.93 -15.23 16.04
CA SER A 31 4.48 -15.42 16.20
C SER A 31 4.01 -16.85 15.91
N GLY A 32 4.89 -17.72 15.41
CA GLY A 32 4.54 -19.10 15.06
C GLY A 32 3.77 -19.23 13.75
N SER A 33 3.79 -18.20 12.89
CA SER A 33 3.01 -18.17 11.64
C SER A 33 3.71 -18.83 10.45
N ILE A 34 4.95 -19.31 10.62
CA ILE A 34 5.67 -20.06 9.60
C ILE A 34 5.26 -21.53 9.67
N ARG A 35 4.94 -22.12 8.51
CA ARG A 35 4.54 -23.54 8.44
C ARG A 35 5.67 -24.46 8.90
N GLU A 36 5.33 -25.57 9.55
CA GLU A 36 6.30 -26.56 10.02
C GLU A 36 7.20 -27.13 8.91
N GLU A 37 6.66 -27.29 7.71
CA GLU A 37 7.42 -27.72 6.54
C GLU A 37 8.52 -26.72 6.15
N ASP A 38 8.21 -25.44 6.24
CA ASP A 38 9.14 -24.36 5.92
C ASP A 38 10.20 -24.24 7.01
N ILE A 39 9.83 -24.40 8.28
CA ILE A 39 10.78 -24.47 9.41
C ILE A 39 11.75 -25.64 9.23
N ARG A 40 11.25 -26.81 8.79
CA ARG A 40 12.09 -27.97 8.54
C ARG A 40 13.09 -27.72 7.43
N LYS A 41 12.66 -27.15 6.30
CA LYS A 41 13.56 -26.76 5.20
C LYS A 41 14.65 -25.78 5.65
N LEU A 42 14.26 -24.80 6.47
CA LEU A 42 15.19 -23.83 7.02
C LEU A 42 16.22 -24.48 7.94
N LYS A 43 15.80 -25.47 8.76
CA LYS A 43 16.70 -26.24 9.63
C LYS A 43 17.67 -27.13 8.82
N GLU A 44 17.21 -27.70 7.71
CA GLU A 44 18.04 -28.48 6.80
C GLU A 44 19.12 -27.61 6.14
N LEU A 45 18.73 -26.42 5.65
CA LEU A 45 19.66 -25.43 5.13
C LEU A 45 20.72 -25.01 6.17
N ALA A 46 20.31 -24.78 7.39
CA ALA A 46 21.24 -24.42 8.49
C ALA A 46 22.27 -25.55 8.75
N LYS A 47 21.86 -26.83 8.66
CA LYS A 47 22.74 -28.00 8.82
C LYS A 47 23.77 -28.11 7.67
N GLU A 48 23.35 -27.86 6.43
CA GLU A 48 24.26 -27.87 5.27
C GLU A 48 25.41 -26.88 5.43
N TYR A 49 25.15 -25.76 6.08
CA TYR A 49 26.15 -24.72 6.36
C TYR A 49 26.92 -24.89 7.67
N LYS A 50 26.83 -26.08 8.31
CA LYS A 50 27.56 -26.44 9.56
C LYS A 50 27.33 -25.49 10.74
N LYS A 51 26.15 -24.88 10.83
CA LYS A 51 25.75 -24.13 12.01
C LYS A 51 24.98 -25.03 12.96
N GLU A 52 25.53 -25.24 14.16
CA GLU A 52 24.96 -26.12 15.18
C GLU A 52 23.70 -25.56 15.82
N THR A 53 23.50 -24.24 15.73
CA THR A 53 22.34 -23.53 16.26
C THR A 53 21.53 -22.92 15.14
N PHE A 54 20.20 -23.13 15.20
CA PHE A 54 19.24 -22.51 14.33
C PHE A 54 19.11 -21.03 14.70
N GLU A 55 19.84 -20.17 14.00
CA GLU A 55 19.77 -18.74 14.19
C GLU A 55 18.94 -18.09 13.11
N PHE A 56 17.90 -17.36 13.51
CA PHE A 56 17.02 -16.60 12.60
C PHE A 56 17.79 -15.71 11.63
N ALA A 57 18.81 -15.05 12.12
CA ALA A 57 19.65 -14.14 11.34
C ALA A 57 20.32 -14.82 10.13
N PHE A 58 20.87 -16.01 10.34
CA PHE A 58 21.50 -16.78 9.27
C PHE A 58 20.48 -17.15 8.17
N ILE A 59 19.27 -17.46 8.57
CA ILE A 59 18.18 -17.79 7.64
C ILE A 59 17.83 -16.58 6.80
N MET A 60 17.69 -15.42 7.43
CA MET A 60 17.36 -14.17 6.70
C MET A 60 18.46 -13.76 5.73
N ASP A 61 19.73 -13.94 6.13
CA ASP A 61 20.88 -13.68 5.26
C ASP A 61 20.88 -14.61 4.05
N LYS A 62 20.60 -15.90 4.25
CA LYS A 62 20.52 -16.86 3.16
C LYS A 62 19.34 -16.63 2.23
N LEU A 63 18.19 -16.29 2.76
CA LEU A 63 17.03 -15.92 1.94
C LEU A 63 17.30 -14.68 1.08
N LYS A 64 18.07 -13.73 1.60
CA LYS A 64 18.50 -12.56 0.85
C LYS A 64 19.45 -12.94 -0.28
N GLU A 65 20.46 -13.77 -0.02
CA GLU A 65 21.38 -14.27 -1.06
C GLU A 65 20.67 -15.05 -2.16
N GLU A 66 19.68 -15.88 -1.83
CA GLU A 66 18.92 -16.65 -2.78
C GLU A 66 17.99 -15.79 -3.64
N ARG A 67 17.39 -14.75 -3.06
CA ARG A 67 16.65 -13.73 -3.81
C ARG A 67 17.54 -13.00 -4.82
N GLU A 68 18.74 -12.65 -4.44
CA GLU A 68 19.72 -11.99 -5.31
C GLU A 68 20.16 -12.90 -6.47
N ARG A 69 20.14 -14.21 -6.27
CA ARG A 69 20.45 -15.23 -7.29
C ARG A 69 19.26 -15.65 -8.16
N GLY A 70 18.08 -15.06 -7.92
CA GLY A 70 16.86 -15.37 -8.68
C GLY A 70 16.25 -16.75 -8.39
N VAL A 71 16.65 -17.38 -7.31
CA VAL A 71 16.06 -18.64 -6.83
C VAL A 71 14.90 -18.28 -5.89
N THR A 72 13.69 -18.52 -6.34
CA THR A 72 12.48 -18.25 -5.55
C THR A 72 12.29 -19.38 -4.55
N ILE A 73 12.76 -19.20 -3.32
CA ILE A 73 12.24 -19.97 -2.20
C ILE A 73 11.09 -19.15 -1.62
N ASP A 74 9.89 -19.55 -1.97
CA ASP A 74 8.65 -18.94 -1.47
C ASP A 74 8.34 -19.49 -0.07
N ILE A 75 9.28 -19.24 0.87
CA ILE A 75 9.23 -19.81 2.23
C ILE A 75 8.34 -18.98 3.15
N MET A 76 8.04 -17.72 2.80
CA MET A 76 7.23 -16.85 3.65
C MET A 76 5.91 -16.50 2.97
N HIS A 77 4.84 -17.12 3.42
CA HIS A 77 3.54 -16.50 3.28
C HIS A 77 3.54 -15.22 4.11
N LYS A 78 3.28 -14.10 3.46
CA LYS A 78 3.25 -12.78 4.12
C LYS A 78 1.95 -12.57 4.91
N GLU A 79 1.45 -13.62 5.53
CA GLU A 79 0.21 -13.62 6.28
C GLU A 79 0.46 -14.13 7.70
N PHE A 80 -0.11 -13.44 8.69
CA PHE A 80 -0.04 -13.86 10.08
C PHE A 80 -1.27 -13.38 10.86
N GLU A 81 -1.51 -14.01 12.00
CA GLU A 81 -2.59 -13.68 12.91
C GLU A 81 -2.08 -13.09 14.22
N THR A 82 -2.81 -12.13 14.75
CA THR A 82 -2.73 -11.68 16.13
C THR A 82 -3.97 -12.18 16.88
N GLN A 83 -4.13 -11.78 18.12
CA GLN A 83 -5.35 -12.10 18.87
C GLN A 83 -6.60 -11.50 18.23
N LYS A 84 -6.47 -10.29 17.64
CA LYS A 84 -7.60 -9.51 17.12
C LYS A 84 -7.77 -9.63 15.62
N TYR A 85 -6.68 -9.67 14.84
CA TYR A 85 -6.69 -9.52 13.39
C TYR A 85 -5.97 -10.64 12.65
N PHE A 86 -6.37 -10.78 11.39
CA PHE A 86 -5.60 -11.48 10.37
C PHE A 86 -4.94 -10.45 9.47
N PHE A 87 -3.61 -10.49 9.35
CA PHE A 87 -2.84 -9.52 8.58
C PHE A 87 -2.24 -10.13 7.32
N THR A 88 -2.32 -9.38 6.22
CA THR A 88 -1.48 -9.61 5.05
C THR A 88 -0.45 -8.49 4.96
N VAL A 89 0.82 -8.84 4.89
CA VAL A 89 1.90 -7.88 4.77
C VAL A 89 2.20 -7.61 3.30
N ILE A 90 2.13 -6.34 2.94
CA ILE A 90 2.57 -5.86 1.64
C ILE A 90 4.03 -5.48 1.79
N ASP A 91 4.88 -6.28 1.20
CA ASP A 91 6.30 -5.94 1.12
C ASP A 91 6.48 -4.80 0.12
N ALA A 92 7.25 -3.82 0.52
CA ALA A 92 7.66 -2.72 -0.31
C ALA A 92 9.13 -2.91 -0.74
N PRO A 93 9.42 -3.86 -1.66
CA PRO A 93 10.76 -4.01 -2.15
C PRO A 93 11.09 -2.82 -3.04
N GLY A 94 12.12 -2.09 -2.72
CA GLY A 94 12.63 -1.00 -3.53
C GLY A 94 11.61 0.10 -3.86
N HIS A 95 12.08 1.31 -3.98
CA HIS A 95 11.27 2.52 -4.16
C HIS A 95 10.30 2.47 -5.36
N ARG A 96 10.66 1.79 -6.44
CA ARG A 96 9.86 1.75 -7.68
C ARG A 96 8.66 0.81 -7.59
N ASP A 97 8.86 -0.37 -7.02
CA ASP A 97 7.82 -1.38 -6.92
C ASP A 97 6.81 -1.09 -5.81
N PHE A 98 7.24 -0.40 -4.76
CA PHE A 98 6.39 0.04 -3.68
C PHE A 98 5.23 0.91 -4.16
N VAL A 99 5.53 1.96 -4.92
CA VAL A 99 4.52 2.88 -5.44
C VAL A 99 3.56 2.16 -6.38
N LYS A 100 4.09 1.34 -7.27
CA LYS A 100 3.31 0.54 -8.21
C LYS A 100 2.35 -0.40 -7.46
N ASN A 101 2.86 -1.12 -6.46
CA ASN A 101 2.08 -2.07 -5.68
C ASN A 101 1.02 -1.39 -4.81
N MET A 102 1.32 -0.24 -4.22
CA MET A 102 0.37 0.55 -3.45
C MET A 102 -0.76 1.12 -4.30
N ILE A 103 -0.48 1.50 -5.53
CA ILE A 103 -1.45 2.16 -6.40
C ILE A 103 -2.25 1.16 -7.21
N THR A 104 -1.68 0.02 -7.58
CA THR A 104 -2.36 -1.00 -8.38
C THR A 104 -3.47 -1.75 -7.65
N GLY A 105 -3.83 -1.33 -6.45
CA GLY A 105 -5.09 -1.71 -5.81
C GLY A 105 -5.19 -3.14 -5.28
N ALA A 106 -4.19 -4.00 -5.55
CA ALA A 106 -4.17 -5.33 -4.93
C ALA A 106 -4.06 -5.22 -3.41
N SER A 107 -3.74 -4.04 -2.95
CA SER A 107 -3.32 -3.86 -1.59
C SER A 107 -3.35 -2.39 -1.20
N GLN A 108 -4.55 -1.84 -1.10
CA GLN A 108 -4.66 -0.64 -0.29
C GLN A 108 -4.33 -1.04 1.15
N ALA A 109 -3.23 -0.52 1.68
CA ALA A 109 -2.87 -0.76 3.06
C ALA A 109 -3.87 -0.08 3.98
N ASP A 110 -4.31 -0.80 4.98
CA ASP A 110 -5.18 -0.28 6.03
C ASP A 110 -4.36 0.38 7.13
N ALA A 111 -3.11 -0.03 7.27
CA ALA A 111 -2.16 0.49 8.25
C ALA A 111 -0.71 0.32 7.77
N ALA A 112 0.20 1.08 8.35
CA ALA A 112 1.61 1.04 8.03
C ALA A 112 2.48 0.74 9.25
N ILE A 113 3.58 0.03 9.00
CA ILE A 113 4.70 -0.07 9.94
C ILE A 113 5.86 0.73 9.36
N LEU A 114 6.18 1.84 9.99
CA LEU A 114 7.33 2.67 9.65
C LEU A 114 8.56 2.14 10.40
N VAL A 115 9.61 1.78 9.64
CA VAL A 115 10.85 1.23 10.20
C VAL A 115 11.99 2.21 9.96
N VAL A 116 12.63 2.66 11.03
CA VAL A 116 13.77 3.57 10.99
C VAL A 116 14.91 3.04 11.85
N SER A 117 16.13 3.03 11.31
CA SER A 117 17.31 2.61 12.07
C SER A 117 17.65 3.61 13.18
N ALA A 118 17.86 3.12 14.40
CA ALA A 118 18.31 3.94 15.52
C ALA A 118 19.70 4.57 15.28
N LYS A 119 20.53 3.91 14.46
CA LYS A 119 21.86 4.39 14.11
C LYS A 119 21.83 5.53 13.09
N ASP A 120 21.03 5.38 12.05
CA ASP A 120 21.04 6.27 10.90
C ASP A 120 19.98 7.37 10.98
N GLY A 121 18.90 7.15 11.72
CA GLY A 121 17.79 8.09 11.84
C GLY A 121 16.96 8.22 10.57
N VAL A 122 16.21 9.31 10.47
CA VAL A 122 15.35 9.61 9.31
C VAL A 122 16.20 9.90 8.08
N GLN A 123 15.91 9.19 6.98
CA GLN A 123 16.58 9.32 5.69
C GLN A 123 15.61 9.82 4.61
N GLU A 124 16.11 10.12 3.42
CA GLU A 124 15.28 10.66 2.32
C GLU A 124 14.12 9.71 1.93
N GLN A 125 14.40 8.42 1.82
CA GLN A 125 13.37 7.43 1.52
C GLN A 125 12.32 7.30 2.63
N THR A 126 12.70 7.52 3.89
CA THR A 126 11.76 7.59 5.01
C THR A 126 10.73 8.70 4.78
N LYS A 127 11.22 9.88 4.40
CA LYS A 127 10.37 11.04 4.11
C LYS A 127 9.42 10.78 2.94
N GLU A 128 9.96 10.26 1.83
CA GLU A 128 9.16 9.92 0.64
C GLU A 128 8.05 8.93 0.95
N HIS A 129 8.36 7.84 1.65
CA HIS A 129 7.40 6.81 1.99
C HIS A 129 6.28 7.35 2.91
N VAL A 130 6.63 8.16 3.91
CA VAL A 130 5.64 8.73 4.83
C VAL A 130 4.70 9.69 4.09
N PHE A 131 5.21 10.55 3.22
CA PHE A 131 4.38 11.40 2.36
C PHE A 131 3.46 10.58 1.46
N LEU A 132 4.00 9.55 0.82
CA LEU A 132 3.26 8.71 -0.11
C LEU A 132 2.10 7.99 0.57
N VAL A 133 2.34 7.32 1.69
CA VAL A 133 1.27 6.59 2.41
C VAL A 133 0.19 7.53 2.96
N LYS A 134 0.57 8.75 3.34
CA LYS A 134 -0.42 9.76 3.76
C LYS A 134 -1.35 10.15 2.62
N ILE A 135 -0.82 10.43 1.44
CA ILE A 135 -1.60 10.79 0.26
C ILE A 135 -2.47 9.62 -0.19
N LEU A 136 -1.93 8.40 -0.14
CA LEU A 136 -2.69 7.19 -0.46
C LEU A 136 -3.75 6.83 0.60
N GLY A 137 -3.85 7.60 1.68
CA GLY A 137 -4.91 7.50 2.68
C GLY A 137 -4.66 6.47 3.77
N VAL A 138 -3.43 6.06 3.98
CA VAL A 138 -3.05 5.25 5.14
C VAL A 138 -2.97 6.17 6.36
N ASN A 139 -3.98 6.09 7.23
CA ASN A 139 -4.11 7.00 8.36
C ASN A 139 -3.61 6.41 9.68
N GLN A 140 -3.42 5.10 9.73
CA GLN A 140 -2.96 4.39 10.92
C GLN A 140 -1.52 3.90 10.74
N MET A 141 -0.71 4.08 11.76
CA MET A 141 0.71 3.76 11.71
C MET A 141 1.26 3.43 13.09
N ILE A 142 2.20 2.50 13.12
CA ILE A 142 3.16 2.36 14.22
C ILE A 142 4.56 2.65 13.69
N ALA A 143 5.43 3.19 14.53
CA ALA A 143 6.81 3.50 14.18
C ALA A 143 7.77 2.59 14.98
N VAL A 144 8.58 1.82 14.29
CA VAL A 144 9.58 0.94 14.88
C VAL A 144 10.96 1.57 14.71
N ILE A 145 11.58 1.93 15.82
CA ILE A 145 12.96 2.40 15.86
C ILE A 145 13.82 1.15 16.02
N ASN A 146 14.28 0.64 14.88
CA ASN A 146 14.94 -0.64 14.73
C ASN A 146 16.47 -0.54 14.91
N LYS A 147 17.11 -1.68 14.98
CA LYS A 147 18.58 -1.79 15.15
C LYS A 147 19.07 -1.12 16.43
N MET A 148 18.30 -1.22 17.50
CA MET A 148 18.71 -0.72 18.81
C MET A 148 19.99 -1.41 19.33
N ASP A 149 20.24 -2.65 18.90
CA ASP A 149 21.49 -3.37 19.15
C ASP A 149 22.72 -2.61 18.60
N ALA A 150 22.60 -1.96 17.46
CA ALA A 150 23.69 -1.18 16.84
C ALA A 150 24.07 0.09 17.63
N VAL A 151 23.22 0.54 18.55
CA VAL A 151 23.44 1.69 19.43
C VAL A 151 23.45 1.28 20.92
N ASN A 152 23.75 0.02 21.20
CA ASN A 152 23.81 -0.55 22.56
C ASN A 152 22.54 -0.32 23.39
N TYR A 153 21.37 -0.34 22.75
CA TYR A 153 20.05 -0.16 23.38
C TYR A 153 19.92 1.16 24.17
N ASP A 154 20.64 2.20 23.69
CA ASP A 154 20.71 3.51 24.34
C ASP A 154 19.38 4.28 24.22
N GLU A 155 18.80 4.64 25.37
CA GLU A 155 17.57 5.44 25.44
C GLU A 155 17.71 6.80 24.78
N ALA A 156 18.87 7.46 24.90
CA ALA A 156 19.13 8.79 24.31
C ALA A 156 19.05 8.72 22.77
N LYS A 157 19.58 7.69 22.16
CA LYS A 157 19.50 7.46 20.70
C LYS A 157 18.05 7.19 20.27
N TYR A 158 17.33 6.41 21.03
CA TYR A 158 15.89 6.20 20.77
C TYR A 158 15.12 7.51 20.80
N LYS A 159 15.31 8.33 21.82
CA LYS A 159 14.64 9.64 21.97
C LYS A 159 14.99 10.60 20.84
N GLU A 160 16.25 10.62 20.40
CA GLU A 160 16.72 11.43 19.27
C GLU A 160 15.99 11.07 17.98
N VAL A 161 15.95 9.81 17.61
CA VAL A 161 15.28 9.32 16.40
C VAL A 161 13.77 9.49 16.51
N LYS A 162 13.18 9.22 17.67
CA LYS A 162 11.76 9.47 17.94
C LYS A 162 11.40 10.94 17.69
N GLN A 163 12.22 11.88 18.15
CA GLN A 163 12.00 13.31 17.92
C GLN A 163 12.05 13.66 16.43
N GLN A 164 13.00 13.11 15.68
CA GLN A 164 13.08 13.29 14.23
C GLN A 164 11.81 12.79 13.54
N LEU A 165 11.31 11.62 13.95
CA LEU A 165 10.09 11.03 13.41
C LEU A 165 8.84 11.82 13.77
N GLU A 166 8.73 12.29 15.01
CA GLU A 166 7.60 13.14 15.44
C GLU A 166 7.52 14.41 14.60
N ASN A 167 8.66 15.05 14.34
CA ASN A 167 8.72 16.25 13.49
C ASN A 167 8.31 15.95 12.05
N LEU A 168 8.81 14.86 11.47
CA LEU A 168 8.44 14.43 10.12
C LEU A 168 6.94 14.12 10.01
N LEU A 169 6.43 13.31 10.91
CA LEU A 169 5.02 12.88 10.91
C LEU A 169 4.08 14.06 11.07
N LYS A 170 4.39 14.98 11.95
CA LYS A 170 3.62 16.22 12.15
C LYS A 170 3.63 17.10 10.89
N THR A 171 4.79 17.25 10.25
CA THR A 171 4.93 18.01 8.99
C THR A 171 4.07 17.42 7.88
N VAL A 172 3.98 16.09 7.80
CA VAL A 172 3.18 15.38 6.78
C VAL A 172 1.68 15.41 7.09
N GLY A 173 1.29 15.69 8.33
CA GLY A 173 -0.11 15.79 8.75
C GLY A 173 -0.62 14.59 9.56
N TYR A 174 0.27 13.77 10.08
CA TYR A 174 -0.08 12.80 11.13
C TYR A 174 -0.04 13.45 12.49
N ASP A 175 -0.81 12.90 13.43
CA ASP A 175 -0.75 13.24 14.84
C ASP A 175 0.19 12.28 15.57
N PRO A 176 1.41 12.69 15.96
CA PRO A 176 2.37 11.80 16.61
C PRO A 176 1.88 11.24 17.93
N SER A 177 0.96 11.92 18.61
CA SER A 177 0.39 11.45 19.89
C SER A 177 -0.45 10.17 19.74
N LYS A 178 -0.93 9.89 18.53
CA LYS A 178 -1.71 8.69 18.19
C LYS A 178 -0.86 7.55 17.61
N ILE A 179 0.45 7.76 17.48
CA ILE A 179 1.37 6.78 16.93
C ILE A 179 2.20 6.18 18.05
N LEU A 180 2.25 4.84 18.10
CA LEU A 180 3.12 4.12 19.01
C LEU A 180 4.52 4.05 18.43
N PHE A 181 5.52 4.42 19.24
CA PHE A 181 6.94 4.32 18.91
C PHE A 181 7.54 3.18 19.70
N ILE A 182 8.15 2.22 19.02
CA ILE A 182 8.63 0.99 19.63
C ILE A 182 10.11 0.82 19.34
N PRO A 183 10.98 0.85 20.35
CA PRO A 183 12.39 0.52 20.16
C PRO A 183 12.54 -1.00 20.03
N ALA A 184 13.19 -1.45 18.98
CA ALA A 184 13.30 -2.87 18.69
C ALA A 184 14.65 -3.23 18.04
N SER A 185 14.97 -4.52 18.10
CA SER A 185 15.97 -5.15 17.26
C SER A 185 15.31 -6.32 16.54
N ALA A 186 15.02 -6.13 15.27
CA ALA A 186 14.41 -7.18 14.46
C ALA A 186 15.34 -8.38 14.29
N TYR A 187 16.63 -8.13 14.23
CA TYR A 187 17.65 -9.17 14.10
C TYR A 187 17.69 -10.11 15.30
N TYR A 188 17.64 -9.56 16.51
CA TYR A 188 17.66 -10.33 17.77
C TYR A 188 16.28 -10.63 18.34
N GLY A 189 15.23 -10.03 17.80
CA GLY A 189 13.85 -10.22 18.26
C GLY A 189 13.43 -9.37 19.45
N ASP A 190 14.26 -8.39 19.87
CA ASP A 190 13.95 -7.52 21.00
C ASP A 190 12.72 -6.63 20.69
N ASN A 191 11.69 -6.71 21.51
CA ASN A 191 10.43 -5.96 21.41
C ASN A 191 9.66 -6.15 20.09
N VAL A 192 9.92 -7.20 19.35
CA VAL A 192 9.14 -7.53 18.13
C VAL A 192 7.88 -8.31 18.51
N VAL A 193 8.01 -9.53 18.99
CA VAL A 193 6.91 -10.34 19.56
C VAL A 193 7.10 -10.48 21.07
N ASN A 194 8.32 -10.73 21.52
CA ASN A 194 8.68 -10.89 22.92
C ASN A 194 9.29 -9.60 23.47
N LYS A 195 8.91 -9.25 24.70
CA LYS A 195 9.46 -8.07 25.37
C LYS A 195 10.94 -8.28 25.68
N SER A 196 11.76 -7.25 25.41
CA SER A 196 13.19 -7.25 25.69
C SER A 196 13.47 -6.86 27.14
N ASP A 197 14.46 -7.52 27.76
CA ASP A 197 15.04 -7.12 29.05
C ASP A 197 16.19 -6.11 28.90
N LYS A 198 16.64 -5.87 27.68
CA LYS A 198 17.76 -4.96 27.36
C LYS A 198 17.38 -3.49 27.33
N MET A 199 16.08 -3.19 27.32
CA MET A 199 15.52 -1.84 27.31
C MET A 199 14.53 -1.65 28.46
N PRO A 200 15.02 -1.69 29.73
CA PRO A 200 14.13 -1.57 30.89
C PRO A 200 13.45 -0.20 31.01
N TRP A 201 13.98 0.81 30.36
CA TRP A 201 13.42 2.16 30.26
C TRP A 201 12.19 2.25 29.35
N TYR A 202 11.90 1.21 28.56
CA TYR A 202 10.72 1.15 27.70
C TYR A 202 9.63 0.27 28.31
N ASN A 203 8.47 0.85 28.54
CA ASN A 203 7.32 0.18 29.18
C ASN A 203 6.13 -0.02 28.24
N GLY A 204 6.27 0.32 26.98
CA GLY A 204 5.22 0.18 25.98
C GLY A 204 5.04 -1.23 25.42
N PRO A 205 4.14 -1.41 24.45
CA PRO A 205 3.89 -2.69 23.80
C PRO A 205 5.05 -3.12 22.89
N THR A 206 5.12 -4.42 22.60
CA THR A 206 5.92 -4.94 21.50
C THR A 206 5.27 -4.57 20.16
N VAL A 207 5.99 -4.76 19.06
CA VAL A 207 5.43 -4.53 17.70
C VAL A 207 4.18 -5.39 17.51
N TYR A 208 4.24 -6.66 17.87
CA TYR A 208 3.12 -7.60 17.74
C TYR A 208 1.88 -7.14 18.52
N GLU A 209 2.04 -6.72 19.77
CA GLU A 209 0.95 -6.19 20.58
C GLU A 209 0.40 -4.86 20.03
N ALA A 210 1.27 -3.99 19.52
CA ALA A 210 0.88 -2.70 18.97
C ALA A 210 -0.01 -2.84 17.72
N LEU A 211 0.12 -3.91 16.94
CA LEU A 211 -0.70 -4.18 15.76
C LEU A 211 -2.19 -4.33 16.12
N ASP A 212 -2.51 -4.80 17.32
CA ASP A 212 -3.89 -4.94 17.79
C ASP A 212 -4.54 -3.61 18.20
N THR A 213 -3.80 -2.53 18.24
CA THR A 213 -4.34 -1.18 18.45
C THR A 213 -4.94 -0.55 17.19
N PHE A 214 -4.69 -1.13 16.03
CA PHE A 214 -5.29 -0.65 14.79
C PHE A 214 -6.80 -0.85 14.78
N GLN A 215 -7.47 0.02 14.06
CA GLN A 215 -8.91 -0.03 13.85
C GLN A 215 -9.23 -0.55 12.46
N GLU A 216 -10.28 -1.35 12.35
CA GLU A 216 -10.84 -1.74 11.06
C GLU A 216 -11.38 -0.49 10.36
N PRO A 217 -10.96 -0.19 9.09
CA PRO A 217 -11.49 0.97 8.39
C PRO A 217 -12.98 0.81 8.12
N PRO A 218 -13.74 1.94 8.07
CA PRO A 218 -15.15 1.92 7.72
C PRO A 218 -15.35 1.27 6.35
N LYS A 219 -16.29 0.33 6.25
CA LYS A 219 -16.64 -0.32 4.99
C LYS A 219 -17.72 0.50 4.28
N PRO A 220 -17.46 1.08 3.09
CA PRO A 220 -18.44 1.89 2.37
C PRO A 220 -19.47 1.03 1.61
N ILE A 221 -20.27 0.26 2.33
CA ILE A 221 -21.26 -0.68 1.78
C ILE A 221 -22.38 0.05 1.01
N ASP A 222 -22.78 1.22 1.47
CA ASP A 222 -23.92 1.97 0.92
C ASP A 222 -23.58 2.80 -0.32
N LYS A 223 -22.31 2.86 -0.70
CA LYS A 223 -21.88 3.54 -1.91
C LYS A 223 -22.09 2.66 -3.15
N PRO A 224 -22.14 3.26 -4.35
CA PRO A 224 -22.13 2.50 -5.60
C PRO A 224 -20.94 1.53 -5.69
N LEU A 225 -21.18 0.39 -6.32
CA LEU A 225 -20.14 -0.64 -6.51
C LEU A 225 -18.96 -0.12 -7.32
N ARG A 226 -17.75 -0.32 -6.81
CA ARG A 226 -16.50 -0.04 -7.50
C ARG A 226 -15.49 -1.15 -7.21
N ILE A 227 -15.06 -1.84 -8.28
CA ILE A 227 -14.04 -2.90 -8.22
C ILE A 227 -12.99 -2.60 -9.29
N PRO A 228 -11.84 -2.01 -8.94
CA PRO A 228 -10.72 -1.89 -9.86
C PRO A 228 -10.20 -3.25 -10.28
N ILE A 229 -10.03 -3.47 -11.57
CA ILE A 229 -9.63 -4.76 -12.13
C ILE A 229 -8.11 -4.83 -12.21
N GLN A 230 -7.54 -5.84 -11.55
CA GLN A 230 -6.10 -6.10 -11.50
C GLN A 230 -5.64 -7.01 -12.62
N ASP A 231 -6.44 -8.03 -12.93
CA ASP A 231 -6.14 -9.02 -13.95
C ASP A 231 -7.42 -9.67 -14.45
N VAL A 232 -7.34 -10.34 -15.59
CA VAL A 232 -8.46 -11.06 -16.20
C VAL A 232 -8.00 -12.43 -16.65
N TYR A 233 -8.64 -13.48 -16.16
CA TYR A 233 -8.34 -14.86 -16.50
C TYR A 233 -9.42 -15.46 -17.39
N SER A 234 -9.03 -16.38 -18.25
CA SER A 234 -9.94 -17.28 -18.95
C SER A 234 -9.74 -18.69 -18.39
N ILE A 235 -10.76 -19.19 -17.70
CA ILE A 235 -10.70 -20.48 -17.02
C ILE A 235 -11.56 -21.48 -17.81
N THR A 236 -10.95 -22.58 -18.23
CA THR A 236 -11.66 -23.66 -18.97
C THR A 236 -12.84 -24.18 -18.16
N GLY A 237 -14.02 -24.23 -18.77
CA GLY A 237 -15.25 -24.65 -18.13
C GLY A 237 -15.96 -23.59 -17.26
N VAL A 238 -15.31 -22.46 -17.01
CA VAL A 238 -15.87 -21.33 -16.23
C VAL A 238 -16.11 -20.11 -17.11
N GLY A 239 -15.11 -19.69 -17.86
CA GLY A 239 -15.16 -18.52 -18.73
C GLY A 239 -14.27 -17.38 -18.26
N THR A 240 -14.70 -16.15 -18.48
CA THR A 240 -13.96 -14.93 -18.13
C THR A 240 -14.10 -14.63 -16.65
N VAL A 241 -12.96 -14.47 -15.98
CA VAL A 241 -12.87 -14.20 -14.53
C VAL A 241 -11.96 -13.00 -14.29
N PRO A 242 -12.53 -11.76 -14.20
CA PRO A 242 -11.80 -10.63 -13.69
C PRO A 242 -11.53 -10.78 -12.20
N VAL A 243 -10.40 -10.22 -11.76
CA VAL A 243 -9.93 -10.24 -10.37
C VAL A 243 -9.72 -8.82 -9.89
N GLY A 244 -10.20 -8.51 -8.70
CA GLY A 244 -10.02 -7.21 -8.07
C GLY A 244 -10.50 -7.17 -6.64
N ARG A 245 -10.23 -6.04 -5.98
CA ARG A 245 -10.73 -5.75 -4.64
C ARG A 245 -11.99 -4.92 -4.73
N VAL A 246 -13.01 -5.28 -3.98
CA VAL A 246 -14.19 -4.44 -3.81
C VAL A 246 -13.79 -3.22 -2.96
N GLU A 247 -13.85 -2.04 -3.54
CA GLU A 247 -13.54 -0.78 -2.84
C GLU A 247 -14.78 -0.17 -2.21
N THR A 248 -15.88 -0.16 -2.94
CA THR A 248 -17.17 0.35 -2.46
C THR A 248 -18.31 -0.52 -2.97
N GLY A 249 -19.45 -0.46 -2.28
CA GLY A 249 -20.67 -1.17 -2.65
C GLY A 249 -20.59 -2.68 -2.37
N VAL A 250 -21.58 -3.39 -2.85
CA VAL A 250 -21.73 -4.85 -2.68
C VAL A 250 -21.97 -5.48 -4.02
N LEU A 251 -21.22 -6.54 -4.33
CA LEU A 251 -21.42 -7.37 -5.51
C LEU A 251 -22.15 -8.65 -5.10
N LYS A 252 -23.22 -8.99 -5.82
CA LYS A 252 -23.98 -10.23 -5.63
C LYS A 252 -23.97 -11.07 -6.89
N VAL A 253 -24.04 -12.37 -6.73
CA VAL A 253 -24.29 -13.29 -7.85
C VAL A 253 -25.60 -12.90 -8.52
N GLY A 254 -25.59 -12.80 -9.86
CA GLY A 254 -26.73 -12.35 -10.65
C GLY A 254 -26.70 -10.85 -11.01
N ASP A 255 -25.83 -10.06 -10.40
CA ASP A 255 -25.73 -8.64 -10.71
C ASP A 255 -25.27 -8.38 -12.16
N LYS A 256 -25.85 -7.35 -12.75
CA LYS A 256 -25.38 -6.79 -14.02
C LYS A 256 -24.33 -5.72 -13.77
N VAL A 257 -23.16 -5.91 -14.33
CA VAL A 257 -22.01 -5.03 -14.14
C VAL A 257 -21.54 -4.46 -15.47
N VAL A 258 -20.96 -3.26 -15.40
CA VAL A 258 -20.28 -2.60 -16.50
C VAL A 258 -18.82 -2.34 -16.12
N PHE A 259 -17.94 -2.53 -17.10
CA PHE A 259 -16.51 -2.26 -16.97
C PHE A 259 -16.16 -0.98 -17.71
N MET A 260 -15.70 0.03 -16.98
CA MET A 260 -15.30 1.30 -17.56
C MET A 260 -13.79 1.53 -17.41
N PRO A 261 -13.10 2.10 -18.39
CA PRO A 261 -13.59 2.75 -19.59
C PRO A 261 -13.85 1.84 -20.79
N SER A 262 -13.67 0.52 -20.70
CA SER A 262 -13.86 -0.42 -21.81
C SER A 262 -15.31 -0.46 -22.35
N LYS A 263 -16.29 0.00 -21.58
CA LYS A 263 -17.73 0.08 -21.95
C LYS A 263 -18.34 -1.28 -22.31
N VAL A 264 -17.99 -2.32 -21.59
CA VAL A 264 -18.56 -3.65 -21.76
C VAL A 264 -19.35 -4.07 -20.53
N SER A 265 -20.46 -4.76 -20.74
CA SER A 265 -21.37 -5.19 -19.67
C SER A 265 -21.52 -6.70 -19.66
N GLY A 266 -21.80 -7.25 -18.50
CA GLY A 266 -22.05 -8.68 -18.32
C GLY A 266 -22.79 -8.98 -17.03
N GLU A 267 -23.12 -10.25 -16.87
CA GLU A 267 -23.82 -10.77 -15.69
C GLU A 267 -22.91 -11.63 -14.85
N VAL A 268 -22.86 -11.36 -13.53
CA VAL A 268 -22.06 -12.13 -12.57
C VAL A 268 -22.69 -13.49 -12.32
N ARG A 269 -21.96 -14.55 -12.63
CA ARG A 269 -22.42 -15.93 -12.46
C ARG A 269 -21.94 -16.57 -11.19
N SER A 270 -20.73 -16.27 -10.76
CA SER A 270 -20.15 -16.78 -9.52
C SER A 270 -19.10 -15.81 -8.98
N ILE A 271 -18.87 -15.88 -7.69
CA ILE A 271 -17.87 -15.10 -6.99
C ILE A 271 -17.05 -16.05 -6.13
N GLU A 272 -15.73 -15.92 -6.16
CA GLU A 272 -14.81 -16.67 -5.29
C GLU A 272 -13.91 -15.73 -4.49
N MET A 273 -13.71 -16.10 -3.25
CA MET A 273 -12.73 -15.46 -2.34
C MET A 273 -11.96 -16.56 -1.62
N HIS A 274 -10.63 -16.50 -1.68
CA HIS A 274 -9.74 -17.54 -1.14
C HIS A 274 -10.10 -18.96 -1.62
N HIS A 275 -10.39 -19.10 -2.91
CA HIS A 275 -10.81 -20.36 -3.56
C HIS A 275 -12.13 -20.97 -3.02
N GLN A 276 -12.91 -20.15 -2.31
CA GLN A 276 -14.23 -20.55 -1.81
C GLN A 276 -15.34 -19.76 -2.51
N PRO A 277 -16.41 -20.42 -2.98
CA PRO A 277 -17.54 -19.71 -3.56
C PRO A 277 -18.28 -18.90 -2.49
N ILE A 278 -18.63 -17.68 -2.84
CA ILE A 278 -19.44 -16.78 -2.02
C ILE A 278 -20.59 -16.20 -2.83
N GLN A 279 -21.68 -15.81 -2.18
CA GLN A 279 -22.85 -15.23 -2.83
C GLN A 279 -22.78 -13.70 -2.91
N GLU A 280 -22.03 -13.09 -2.03
CA GLU A 280 -21.95 -11.65 -1.86
C GLU A 280 -20.54 -11.23 -1.48
N ALA A 281 -20.00 -10.22 -2.16
CA ALA A 281 -18.70 -9.61 -1.84
C ALA A 281 -18.89 -8.19 -1.34
N LYS A 282 -18.17 -7.83 -0.29
CA LYS A 282 -18.24 -6.55 0.43
C LYS A 282 -16.94 -5.77 0.29
N PRO A 283 -16.94 -4.45 0.58
CA PRO A 283 -15.72 -3.66 0.57
C PRO A 283 -14.60 -4.30 1.40
N GLY A 284 -13.41 -4.36 0.81
CA GLY A 284 -12.25 -5.02 1.37
C GLY A 284 -12.00 -6.44 0.87
N ASP A 285 -12.98 -7.09 0.28
CA ASP A 285 -12.84 -8.43 -0.25
C ASP A 285 -12.04 -8.45 -1.55
N ASN A 286 -11.02 -9.30 -1.61
CA ASN A 286 -10.30 -9.62 -2.85
C ASN A 286 -10.98 -10.81 -3.50
N ILE A 287 -11.52 -10.60 -4.69
CA ILE A 287 -12.36 -11.59 -5.36
C ILE A 287 -11.95 -11.85 -6.80
N GLY A 288 -12.26 -13.06 -7.27
CA GLY A 288 -12.43 -13.38 -8.68
C GLY A 288 -13.90 -13.62 -8.94
N PHE A 289 -14.43 -13.09 -10.03
CA PHE A 289 -15.85 -13.27 -10.35
C PHE A 289 -16.06 -13.60 -11.83
N ASN A 290 -16.82 -14.66 -12.08
CA ASN A 290 -17.14 -15.06 -13.43
C ASN A 290 -18.24 -14.16 -14.01
N VAL A 291 -17.96 -13.60 -15.17
CA VAL A 291 -18.89 -12.70 -15.87
C VAL A 291 -19.27 -13.29 -17.22
N ARG A 292 -20.56 -13.48 -17.42
CA ARG A 292 -21.13 -13.92 -18.69
C ARG A 292 -21.32 -12.75 -19.65
N GLY A 293 -21.06 -12.98 -20.92
CA GLY A 293 -21.33 -12.00 -21.99
C GLY A 293 -20.12 -11.14 -22.34
N VAL A 294 -18.97 -11.35 -21.71
CA VAL A 294 -17.72 -10.64 -22.00
C VAL A 294 -16.58 -11.64 -22.20
N GLY A 295 -15.71 -11.34 -23.15
CA GLY A 295 -14.47 -12.10 -23.38
C GLY A 295 -13.31 -11.58 -22.53
N LYS A 296 -12.28 -12.41 -22.36
CA LYS A 296 -11.06 -12.02 -21.64
C LYS A 296 -10.44 -10.73 -22.19
N ASN A 297 -10.47 -10.55 -23.50
CA ASN A 297 -9.84 -9.41 -24.18
C ASN A 297 -10.71 -8.15 -24.19
N ASP A 298 -11.97 -8.25 -23.76
CA ASP A 298 -12.88 -7.10 -23.68
C ASP A 298 -12.67 -6.27 -22.41
N ILE A 299 -12.09 -6.87 -21.38
CA ILE A 299 -11.79 -6.26 -20.10
C ILE A 299 -10.28 -6.15 -19.95
N ARG A 300 -9.81 -5.06 -19.35
CA ARG A 300 -8.38 -4.79 -19.16
C ARG A 300 -8.08 -4.45 -17.71
N ARG A 301 -6.83 -4.69 -17.30
CA ARG A 301 -6.29 -4.07 -16.11
C ARG A 301 -6.44 -2.54 -16.23
N GLY A 302 -6.92 -1.91 -15.17
CA GLY A 302 -7.24 -0.48 -15.17
C GLY A 302 -8.71 -0.15 -15.38
N ASP A 303 -9.50 -1.11 -15.87
CA ASP A 303 -10.95 -0.98 -15.84
C ASP A 303 -11.46 -1.01 -14.39
N VAL A 304 -12.60 -0.38 -14.15
CA VAL A 304 -13.34 -0.43 -12.90
C VAL A 304 -14.71 -1.02 -13.18
N ALA A 305 -15.09 -2.05 -12.43
CA ALA A 305 -16.42 -2.61 -12.47
C ALA A 305 -17.38 -1.86 -11.54
N GLY A 306 -18.57 -1.61 -12.01
CA GLY A 306 -19.68 -1.06 -11.23
C GLY A 306 -20.99 -1.64 -11.71
N HIS A 307 -22.11 -1.35 -11.03
CA HIS A 307 -23.43 -1.69 -11.52
C HIS A 307 -23.78 -0.82 -12.74
N GLU A 308 -24.60 -1.34 -13.65
CA GLU A 308 -24.99 -0.64 -14.87
C GLU A 308 -25.75 0.69 -14.62
N ASP A 309 -26.53 0.75 -13.55
CA ASP A 309 -27.32 1.92 -13.14
C ASP A 309 -26.48 3.06 -12.56
N LYS A 310 -25.31 2.75 -12.04
CA LYS A 310 -24.33 3.70 -11.46
C LYS A 310 -22.91 3.37 -11.91
N PRO A 311 -22.61 3.56 -13.20
CA PRO A 311 -21.32 3.16 -13.74
C PRO A 311 -20.17 4.00 -13.19
N PRO A 312 -18.94 3.47 -13.17
CA PRO A 312 -17.76 4.26 -12.88
C PRO A 312 -17.60 5.44 -13.82
N THR A 313 -17.06 6.55 -13.33
CA THR A 313 -16.88 7.79 -14.11
C THR A 313 -15.60 7.72 -14.94
N VAL A 314 -15.74 7.98 -16.24
CA VAL A 314 -14.61 8.15 -17.15
C VAL A 314 -14.33 9.64 -17.32
N ALA A 315 -13.10 10.05 -17.09
CA ALA A 315 -12.73 11.47 -17.12
C ALA A 315 -12.43 11.97 -18.54
N LYS A 316 -13.08 13.05 -18.94
CA LYS A 316 -12.63 13.92 -20.04
C LYS A 316 -11.46 14.78 -19.58
N GLU A 317 -11.61 15.40 -18.42
CA GLU A 317 -10.58 16.12 -17.68
C GLU A 317 -10.86 16.02 -16.19
N PHE A 318 -9.84 16.27 -15.38
CA PHE A 318 -10.02 16.33 -13.92
C PHE A 318 -9.12 17.38 -13.28
N LYS A 319 -9.58 17.90 -12.16
CA LYS A 319 -8.83 18.80 -11.31
C LYS A 319 -8.24 18.00 -10.16
N ALA A 320 -6.97 18.22 -9.86
CA ALA A 320 -6.26 17.49 -8.83
C ALA A 320 -5.41 18.40 -7.94
N GLN A 321 -5.26 17.99 -6.69
CA GLN A 321 -4.23 18.52 -5.81
C GLN A 321 -3.05 17.57 -5.84
N ILE A 322 -1.87 18.09 -6.14
CA ILE A 322 -0.63 17.30 -6.20
C ILE A 322 0.44 17.87 -5.29
N ILE A 323 1.36 17.02 -4.87
CA ILE A 323 2.61 17.39 -4.19
C ILE A 323 3.75 16.84 -5.02
N VAL A 324 4.71 17.69 -5.39
CA VAL A 324 5.91 17.27 -6.10
C VAL A 324 6.90 16.72 -5.10
N LEU A 325 7.18 15.42 -5.18
CA LEU A 325 8.02 14.70 -4.21
C LEU A 325 9.49 14.70 -4.61
N ASN A 326 9.76 14.44 -5.89
CA ASN A 326 11.10 14.32 -6.41
C ASN A 326 11.11 14.47 -7.93
N HIS A 327 11.38 15.67 -8.42
CA HIS A 327 11.55 15.94 -9.84
C HIS A 327 12.90 16.61 -10.06
N PRO A 328 13.73 16.16 -11.03
CA PRO A 328 15.08 16.70 -11.26
C PRO A 328 15.09 18.13 -11.80
N SER A 329 13.97 18.60 -12.29
CA SER A 329 13.78 19.94 -12.83
C SER A 329 12.47 20.53 -12.30
N VAL A 330 11.78 21.28 -13.11
CA VAL A 330 10.49 21.89 -12.79
C VAL A 330 9.35 21.21 -13.55
N VAL A 331 8.16 21.26 -12.98
CA VAL A 331 6.94 20.83 -13.61
C VAL A 331 6.23 22.05 -14.20
N THR A 332 6.00 22.04 -15.50
CA THR A 332 5.36 23.12 -16.23
C THR A 332 4.09 22.64 -16.93
N LYS A 333 3.32 23.59 -17.40
CA LYS A 333 2.17 23.36 -18.28
C LYS A 333 2.60 22.55 -19.52
N GLY A 334 1.86 21.51 -19.86
CA GLY A 334 2.17 20.60 -20.96
C GLY A 334 2.89 19.32 -20.55
N TYR A 335 3.40 19.24 -19.33
CA TYR A 335 4.01 18.03 -18.80
C TYR A 335 3.01 16.86 -18.83
N THR A 336 3.43 15.70 -19.36
CA THR A 336 2.55 14.54 -19.60
C THR A 336 3.12 13.24 -19.03
N PRO A 337 3.25 13.14 -17.71
CA PRO A 337 3.75 11.92 -17.06
C PRO A 337 2.67 10.86 -16.93
N VAL A 338 3.06 9.66 -16.50
CA VAL A 338 2.14 8.55 -16.26
C VAL A 338 1.52 8.67 -14.87
N PHE A 339 0.20 8.72 -14.83
CA PHE A 339 -0.60 8.67 -13.60
C PHE A 339 -0.95 7.22 -13.29
N HIS A 340 -0.62 6.79 -12.09
CA HIS A 340 -1.00 5.49 -11.53
C HIS A 340 -2.18 5.71 -10.58
N CYS A 341 -3.37 5.41 -11.06
CA CYS A 341 -4.62 5.55 -10.31
C CYS A 341 -5.28 4.17 -10.16
N HIS A 342 -5.58 3.73 -8.93
CA HIS A 342 -6.04 2.37 -8.66
C HIS A 342 -5.21 1.35 -9.44
N THR A 343 -5.80 0.58 -10.38
CA THR A 343 -5.07 -0.39 -11.22
C THR A 343 -4.65 0.18 -12.58
N ALA A 344 -5.05 1.40 -12.91
CA ALA A 344 -4.77 2.04 -14.20
C ALA A 344 -3.44 2.79 -14.23
N GLN A 345 -2.80 2.79 -15.40
CA GLN A 345 -1.59 3.53 -15.70
C GLN A 345 -1.83 4.29 -17.00
N VAL A 346 -2.08 5.59 -16.90
CA VAL A 346 -2.41 6.44 -18.05
C VAL A 346 -1.61 7.73 -18.00
N ALA A 347 -0.94 8.06 -19.10
CA ALA A 347 -0.30 9.37 -19.24
C ALA A 347 -1.36 10.45 -19.29
N CYS A 348 -1.23 11.46 -18.44
CA CYS A 348 -2.13 12.61 -18.40
C CYS A 348 -1.33 13.90 -18.56
N LYS A 349 -1.85 14.79 -19.38
CA LYS A 349 -1.25 16.10 -19.62
C LYS A 349 -1.72 17.09 -18.57
N ILE A 350 -0.79 17.77 -17.92
CA ILE A 350 -1.07 18.92 -17.07
C ILE A 350 -1.30 20.11 -17.97
N VAL A 351 -2.57 20.48 -18.20
CA VAL A 351 -2.95 21.55 -19.11
C VAL A 351 -2.94 22.92 -18.43
N GLU A 352 -3.05 22.94 -17.11
CA GLU A 352 -3.06 24.17 -16.33
C GLU A 352 -2.54 23.91 -14.91
N ILE A 353 -1.72 24.81 -14.39
CA ILE A 353 -1.36 24.90 -12.98
C ILE A 353 -2.10 26.10 -12.42
N GLU A 354 -3.22 25.85 -11.74
CA GLU A 354 -4.12 26.91 -11.29
C GLU A 354 -3.56 27.69 -10.10
N LYS A 355 -3.03 26.96 -9.11
CA LYS A 355 -2.57 27.52 -7.83
C LYS A 355 -1.42 26.74 -7.29
N LYS A 356 -0.46 27.45 -6.68
CA LYS A 356 0.52 26.88 -5.76
C LYS A 356 0.00 27.08 -4.34
N ILE A 357 -0.04 26.01 -3.56
CA ILE A 357 -0.58 26.02 -2.21
C ILE A 357 0.46 25.59 -1.17
N ASP A 358 0.29 26.02 0.06
CA ASP A 358 1.08 25.55 1.20
C ASP A 358 0.61 24.13 1.56
N PRO A 359 1.49 23.10 1.50
CA PRO A 359 1.11 21.73 1.82
C PRO A 359 0.70 21.52 3.28
N LYS A 360 1.07 22.45 4.17
CA LYS A 360 0.74 22.38 5.60
C LYS A 360 -0.60 23.01 5.93
N THR A 361 -0.91 24.18 5.34
CA THR A 361 -2.08 24.98 5.68
C THR A 361 -3.19 24.91 4.62
N GLY A 362 -2.86 24.54 3.38
CA GLY A 362 -3.77 24.60 2.25
C GLY A 362 -4.02 26.00 1.70
N GLU A 363 -3.33 27.03 2.22
CA GLU A 363 -3.46 28.41 1.75
C GLU A 363 -2.78 28.62 0.39
N VAL A 364 -3.37 29.48 -0.43
CA VAL A 364 -2.81 29.83 -1.73
C VAL A 364 -1.58 30.70 -1.57
N ILE A 365 -0.44 30.23 -2.06
CA ILE A 365 0.83 30.98 -2.08
C ILE A 365 0.93 31.85 -3.34
N GLN A 366 0.51 31.29 -4.48
CA GLN A 366 0.62 31.96 -5.79
C GLN A 366 -0.51 31.51 -6.71
N GLU A 367 -1.12 32.44 -7.41
CA GLU A 367 -2.09 32.17 -8.46
C GLU A 367 -1.36 31.96 -9.81
N ASN A 368 -1.82 31.00 -10.60
CA ASN A 368 -1.31 30.72 -11.96
C ASN A 368 0.22 30.71 -12.07
N PRO A 369 0.95 29.89 -11.26
CA PRO A 369 2.40 29.83 -11.35
C PRO A 369 2.83 29.27 -12.70
N ASP A 370 3.96 29.72 -13.21
CA ASP A 370 4.54 29.21 -14.45
C ASP A 370 5.09 27.80 -14.29
N PHE A 371 5.55 27.47 -13.10
CA PHE A 371 6.11 26.16 -12.74
C PHE A 371 5.95 25.84 -11.26
N ILE A 372 6.08 24.56 -10.94
CA ILE A 372 6.24 24.04 -9.59
C ILE A 372 7.45 23.11 -9.55
N LYS A 373 8.03 22.94 -8.38
CA LYS A 373 9.23 22.14 -8.15
C LYS A 373 9.07 21.23 -6.94
N THR A 374 10.06 20.37 -6.71
CA THR A 374 10.11 19.48 -5.54
C THR A 374 9.81 20.23 -4.24
N GLY A 375 8.88 19.71 -3.46
CA GLY A 375 8.37 20.30 -2.22
C GLY A 375 7.13 21.19 -2.39
N ASP A 376 6.79 21.56 -3.61
CA ASP A 376 5.60 22.36 -3.88
C ASP A 376 4.34 21.51 -3.96
N ALA A 377 3.23 22.07 -3.45
CA ALA A 377 1.88 21.56 -3.66
C ALA A 377 1.12 22.49 -4.59
N ALA A 378 0.25 21.95 -5.42
CA ALA A 378 -0.49 22.73 -6.40
C ALA A 378 -1.86 22.13 -6.71
N ILE A 379 -2.76 22.98 -7.21
CA ILE A 379 -4.00 22.58 -7.87
C ILE A 379 -3.75 22.63 -9.38
N VAL A 380 -3.97 21.51 -10.05
CA VAL A 380 -3.72 21.34 -11.48
C VAL A 380 -4.95 20.81 -12.20
N LYS A 381 -5.07 21.13 -13.48
CA LYS A 381 -6.03 20.54 -14.38
C LYS A 381 -5.30 19.56 -15.29
N CYS A 382 -5.83 18.34 -15.39
CA CYS A 382 -5.23 17.23 -16.12
C CYS A 382 -6.18 16.69 -17.19
N VAL A 383 -5.62 16.30 -18.33
CA VAL A 383 -6.34 15.64 -19.41
C VAL A 383 -5.68 14.29 -19.70
N PRO A 384 -6.40 13.17 -19.50
CA PRO A 384 -5.88 11.86 -19.85
C PRO A 384 -5.64 11.72 -21.37
N THR A 385 -4.55 11.07 -21.75
CA THR A 385 -4.24 10.76 -23.16
C THR A 385 -4.96 9.52 -23.67
N LYS A 386 -5.46 8.70 -22.74
CA LYS A 386 -6.31 7.52 -23.02
C LYS A 386 -7.47 7.54 -22.03
N PRO A 387 -8.58 6.84 -22.31
CA PRO A 387 -9.70 6.76 -21.37
C PRO A 387 -9.24 6.29 -19.99
N LEU A 388 -9.65 7.02 -18.97
CA LEU A 388 -9.31 6.77 -17.56
C LEU A 388 -10.56 6.85 -16.68
N ALA A 389 -10.83 5.78 -15.94
CA ALA A 389 -11.82 5.81 -14.87
C ALA A 389 -11.19 6.38 -13.62
N ILE A 390 -11.68 7.50 -13.13
CA ILE A 390 -11.24 8.18 -11.91
C ILE A 390 -12.42 8.89 -11.27
N GLU A 391 -12.45 8.91 -9.95
CA GLU A 391 -13.54 9.51 -9.16
C GLU A 391 -13.03 10.66 -8.31
N SER A 392 -13.92 11.51 -7.83
CA SER A 392 -13.56 12.58 -6.91
C SER A 392 -13.29 12.06 -5.49
N ILE A 393 -12.39 12.71 -4.79
CA ILE A 393 -12.04 12.38 -3.39
C ILE A 393 -13.25 12.48 -2.45
N LYS A 394 -14.21 13.34 -2.76
CA LYS A 394 -15.42 13.52 -1.96
C LYS A 394 -16.36 12.32 -2.06
N GLU A 395 -16.46 11.71 -3.22
CA GLU A 395 -17.38 10.60 -3.48
C GLU A 395 -16.73 9.25 -3.27
N PHE A 396 -15.54 9.04 -3.86
CA PHE A 396 -14.82 7.78 -3.80
C PHE A 396 -13.34 7.99 -3.49
N PRO A 397 -12.97 8.18 -2.22
CA PRO A 397 -11.57 8.39 -1.84
C PRO A 397 -10.62 7.31 -2.38
N GLU A 398 -11.09 6.07 -2.42
CA GLU A 398 -10.34 4.89 -2.86
C GLU A 398 -9.96 4.93 -4.35
N LEU A 399 -10.73 5.67 -5.16
CA LEU A 399 -10.56 5.78 -6.61
C LEU A 399 -10.08 7.17 -7.06
N ALA A 400 -9.77 8.03 -6.11
CA ALA A 400 -9.37 9.41 -6.37
C ALA A 400 -7.87 9.65 -6.19
N ARG A 401 -7.16 8.74 -5.52
CA ARG A 401 -5.74 8.87 -5.21
C ARG A 401 -4.88 8.36 -6.36
N PHE A 402 -3.76 9.03 -6.61
CA PHE A 402 -2.83 8.61 -7.65
C PHE A 402 -1.39 9.00 -7.30
N ALA A 403 -0.44 8.31 -7.92
CA ALA A 403 0.95 8.75 -8.00
C ALA A 403 1.32 9.07 -9.44
N ILE A 404 2.22 10.00 -9.60
CA ILE A 404 2.76 10.41 -10.90
C ILE A 404 4.18 9.87 -11.01
N ARG A 405 4.43 9.10 -12.06
CA ARG A 405 5.74 8.48 -12.32
C ARG A 405 6.31 8.95 -13.64
N ASP A 406 7.60 9.24 -13.61
CA ASP A 406 8.38 9.60 -14.78
C ASP A 406 9.86 9.27 -14.52
N MET A 407 10.63 9.03 -15.58
CA MET A 407 12.07 8.73 -15.49
C MET A 407 12.41 7.61 -14.49
N GLY A 408 11.49 6.65 -14.33
CA GLY A 408 11.64 5.53 -13.42
C GLY A 408 11.56 5.87 -11.93
N MET A 409 11.02 7.03 -11.57
CA MET A 409 10.82 7.47 -10.19
C MET A 409 9.41 8.02 -9.97
N THR A 410 8.97 8.08 -8.71
CA THR A 410 7.76 8.80 -8.32
C THR A 410 8.09 10.27 -8.19
N VAL A 411 7.57 11.07 -9.12
CA VAL A 411 7.83 12.51 -9.15
C VAL A 411 6.83 13.31 -8.33
N ALA A 412 5.60 12.83 -8.23
CA ALA A 412 4.54 13.49 -7.48
C ALA A 412 3.47 12.51 -7.05
N ALA A 413 2.60 12.93 -6.17
CA ALA A 413 1.41 12.21 -5.78
C ALA A 413 0.26 13.20 -5.53
N GLY A 414 -0.98 12.72 -5.61
CA GLY A 414 -2.11 13.60 -5.41
C GLY A 414 -3.46 12.91 -5.34
N VAL A 415 -4.48 13.74 -5.31
CA VAL A 415 -5.88 13.33 -5.25
C VAL A 415 -6.72 14.09 -6.28
N CYS A 416 -7.66 13.39 -6.88
CA CYS A 416 -8.64 13.98 -7.77
C CYS A 416 -9.68 14.74 -6.96
N LEU A 417 -9.86 16.02 -7.23
CA LEU A 417 -10.86 16.88 -6.57
C LEU A 417 -12.19 16.88 -7.30
N GLU A 418 -12.14 17.02 -8.62
CA GLU A 418 -13.31 17.13 -9.49
C GLU A 418 -13.06 16.43 -10.81
N VAL A 419 -14.08 15.78 -11.33
CA VAL A 419 -14.05 15.10 -12.64
C VAL A 419 -15.06 15.74 -13.55
N VAL A 420 -14.64 16.06 -14.78
CA VAL A 420 -15.54 16.34 -15.89
C VAL A 420 -15.72 15.04 -16.68
N PRO A 421 -16.91 14.43 -16.65
CA PRO A 421 -17.13 13.16 -17.33
C PRO A 421 -16.94 13.26 -18.84
N ALA A 422 -16.40 12.19 -19.44
CA ALA A 422 -16.43 12.00 -20.88
C ALA A 422 -17.85 11.61 -21.32
N GLU A 423 -18.24 12.01 -22.52
CA GLU A 423 -19.52 11.64 -23.10
C GLU A 423 -19.62 10.14 -23.47
#